data_a4ca85aa663ccf1f5b5bdc2134f6b783
#
_entry.id   a4ca85aa663ccf1f5b5bdc2134f6b783
#
_cell.length_a   1.000
_cell.length_b   1.000
_cell.length_c   1.000
_cell.angle_alpha   90.00
_cell.angle_beta   90.00
_cell.angle_gamma   90.00
#
_symmetry.space_group_name_H-M   'P 1'
#
loop_
_entity.id
_entity.type
_entity.pdbx_description
1 polymer ?
#
loop_
_entity_poly.entity_id
_entity_poly.type
_entity_poly.pdbx_seq_one_letter_code
_entity_poly.pdbx_strand_id
1 'polypeptide(L)'
;NRNIEKNKKNTTEEKKKIEKEVPVAENQVSSQIEEKKINEITVVIDPGHTAVMAGGQEPVGPGASEYKSADTLGTKGVITGIPEYEFTLNLGIKLRTELESRGYHVVMTRETSNLSLSCVQRAEIMNNAGASACIRIHADGSESSAAQGAMGICITPSNPYVATMYEQSRRLSDCVLNHFVAVTGSNSRGIWETDTMSGNNWSKIPVTLLECGFMTNPQEDQKLADAGYQEQMVQGVADGLDEYFGKN
;
A
#
# COMPACT_ATOMS: atom_id res chain seq x y z
N ASN A 1 41.71 -53.18 -34.72
CA ASN A 1 40.37 -53.37 -34.08
C ASN A 1 40.30 -53.15 -32.57
N ARG A 2 41.39 -52.81 -31.86
CA ARG A 2 41.36 -52.54 -30.38
C ARG A 2 41.35 -51.07 -30.01
N ASN A 3 41.55 -50.17 -30.96
CA ASN A 3 41.59 -48.69 -30.67
C ASN A 3 40.27 -47.94 -30.92
N ILE A 4 39.26 -48.60 -31.48
CA ILE A 4 37.97 -47.96 -31.80
C ILE A 4 36.97 -48.10 -30.62
N GLU A 5 37.11 -49.14 -29.80
CA GLU A 5 36.22 -49.34 -28.62
C GLU A 5 36.55 -48.47 -27.39
N LYS A 6 37.83 -48.04 -27.24
CA LYS A 6 38.19 -47.14 -26.11
C LYS A 6 37.67 -45.70 -26.28
N ASN A 7 37.48 -45.22 -27.48
CA ASN A 7 36.97 -43.85 -27.74
C ASN A 7 35.43 -43.73 -27.61
N LYS A 8 34.69 -44.83 -27.70
CA LYS A 8 33.24 -44.83 -27.52
C LYS A 8 32.80 -44.85 -26.05
N LYS A 9 33.63 -45.37 -25.12
CA LYS A 9 33.31 -45.37 -23.68
C LYS A 9 33.56 -44.00 -23.04
N ASN A 10 34.56 -43.27 -23.45
CA ASN A 10 34.86 -41.95 -22.88
C ASN A 10 33.84 -40.88 -23.27
N THR A 11 33.23 -40.97 -24.47
CA THR A 11 32.19 -40.02 -24.90
C THR A 11 30.83 -40.22 -24.22
N THR A 12 30.57 -41.40 -23.65
CA THR A 12 29.30 -41.70 -23.00
C THR A 12 29.37 -41.35 -21.49
N GLU A 13 30.55 -41.39 -20.88
CA GLU A 13 30.73 -40.93 -19.48
C GLU A 13 30.81 -39.39 -19.38
N GLU A 14 31.44 -38.71 -20.33
CA GLU A 14 31.41 -37.24 -20.36
C GLU A 14 30.02 -36.67 -20.62
N LYS A 15 29.21 -37.31 -21.53
CA LYS A 15 27.81 -36.87 -21.73
C LYS A 15 26.92 -37.16 -20.53
N LYS A 16 27.18 -38.18 -19.72
CA LYS A 16 26.44 -38.42 -18.46
C LYS A 16 26.85 -37.50 -17.30
N LYS A 17 28.03 -36.86 -17.37
CA LYS A 17 28.48 -35.89 -16.36
C LYS A 17 27.94 -34.49 -16.61
N ILE A 18 27.66 -34.14 -17.86
CA ILE A 18 27.08 -32.86 -18.25
C ILE A 18 25.56 -32.78 -17.97
N GLU A 19 24.84 -33.93 -18.00
CA GLU A 19 23.38 -33.95 -17.73
C GLU A 19 22.98 -33.90 -16.25
N LYS A 20 23.93 -33.97 -15.29
CA LYS A 20 23.64 -33.95 -13.85
C LYS A 20 23.90 -32.64 -13.14
N GLU A 21 24.51 -31.63 -13.77
CA GLU A 21 24.85 -30.34 -13.14
C GLU A 21 23.96 -29.17 -13.54
N VAL A 22 23.08 -29.33 -14.53
CA VAL A 22 22.24 -28.23 -15.05
C VAL A 22 21.01 -27.85 -14.20
N PRO A 23 20.35 -28.76 -13.40
CA PRO A 23 19.15 -28.36 -12.66
C PRO A 23 19.40 -27.50 -11.41
N VAL A 24 20.61 -27.50 -10.84
CA VAL A 24 20.89 -26.80 -9.56
C VAL A 24 21.26 -25.33 -9.81
N ALA A 25 21.94 -25.04 -10.92
CA ALA A 25 22.35 -23.68 -11.26
C ALA A 25 21.16 -22.81 -11.79
N GLU A 26 20.25 -23.39 -12.56
CA GLU A 26 19.06 -22.67 -13.05
C GLU A 26 18.07 -22.38 -11.92
N ASN A 27 17.89 -23.29 -10.97
CA ASN A 27 17.03 -23.03 -9.80
C ASN A 27 17.64 -22.00 -8.84
N GLN A 28 18.96 -21.95 -8.71
CA GLN A 28 19.61 -20.93 -7.87
C GLN A 28 19.62 -19.56 -8.55
N VAL A 29 19.78 -19.51 -9.87
CA VAL A 29 19.72 -18.24 -10.63
C VAL A 29 18.28 -17.70 -10.68
N SER A 30 17.28 -18.56 -10.88
CA SER A 30 15.88 -18.12 -10.86
C SER A 30 15.44 -17.68 -9.46
N SER A 31 15.83 -18.37 -8.38
CA SER A 31 15.54 -17.93 -7.02
C SER A 31 16.25 -16.61 -6.65
N GLN A 32 17.50 -16.42 -7.07
CA GLN A 32 18.21 -15.16 -6.87
C GLN A 32 17.64 -14.00 -7.70
N ILE A 33 17.10 -14.28 -8.90
CA ILE A 33 16.42 -13.29 -9.72
C ILE A 33 15.04 -12.94 -9.13
N GLU A 34 14.32 -13.91 -8.57
CA GLU A 34 13.07 -13.67 -7.86
C GLU A 34 13.30 -12.92 -6.54
N GLU A 35 14.27 -13.30 -5.72
CA GLU A 35 14.67 -12.56 -4.53
C GLU A 35 15.14 -11.14 -4.86
N LYS A 36 15.87 -10.95 -5.96
CA LYS A 36 16.29 -9.61 -6.39
C LYS A 36 15.10 -8.75 -6.87
N LYS A 37 14.11 -9.35 -7.55
CA LYS A 37 12.87 -8.66 -7.93
C LYS A 37 12.02 -8.28 -6.71
N ILE A 38 11.97 -9.14 -5.69
CA ILE A 38 11.24 -8.90 -4.45
C ILE A 38 11.86 -7.72 -3.67
N ASN A 39 13.18 -7.62 -3.63
CA ASN A 39 13.89 -6.50 -2.99
C ASN A 39 13.82 -5.16 -3.75
N GLU A 40 13.16 -5.13 -4.90
CA GLU A 40 13.00 -3.92 -5.73
C GLU A 40 11.58 -3.35 -5.70
N ILE A 41 10.62 -3.96 -4.98
CA ILE A 41 9.26 -3.42 -4.90
C ILE A 41 9.25 -2.22 -3.96
N THR A 42 8.99 -1.04 -4.52
CA THR A 42 8.80 0.19 -3.75
C THR A 42 7.32 0.42 -3.49
N VAL A 43 6.96 0.70 -2.24
CA VAL A 43 5.61 1.06 -1.79
C VAL A 43 5.65 2.45 -1.18
N VAL A 44 4.69 3.30 -1.53
CA VAL A 44 4.49 4.57 -0.83
C VAL A 44 3.47 4.39 0.28
N ILE A 45 3.79 4.95 1.45
CA ILE A 45 2.84 5.16 2.53
C ILE A 45 2.52 6.66 2.58
N ASP A 46 1.25 7.01 2.47
CA ASP A 46 0.75 8.39 2.60
C ASP A 46 -0.09 8.52 3.88
N PRO A 47 0.52 8.89 5.03
CA PRO A 47 -0.22 9.21 6.24
C PRO A 47 -1.08 10.46 6.02
N GLY A 48 -2.41 10.32 6.09
CA GLY A 48 -3.36 11.41 5.83
C GLY A 48 -3.17 12.61 6.75
N HIS A 49 -3.54 13.78 6.26
CA HIS A 49 -3.52 15.06 6.96
C HIS A 49 -2.15 15.52 7.49
N THR A 50 -2.11 16.71 8.06
CA THR A 50 -0.96 17.33 8.76
C THR A 50 -1.48 18.32 9.80
N ALA A 51 -0.65 18.67 10.79
CA ALA A 51 -1.00 19.67 11.80
C ALA A 51 -1.09 21.09 11.23
N VAL A 52 -0.46 21.35 10.09
CA VAL A 52 -0.43 22.65 9.41
C VAL A 52 -1.10 22.51 8.05
N MET A 53 -2.21 23.21 7.85
CA MET A 53 -2.92 23.19 6.57
C MET A 53 -2.11 23.86 5.48
N ALA A 54 -2.09 23.26 4.28
CA ALA A 54 -1.53 23.88 3.08
C ALA A 54 -2.35 25.13 2.67
N GLY A 55 -3.67 25.09 2.94
CA GLY A 55 -4.61 26.14 2.60
C GLY A 55 -4.86 26.26 1.09
N GLY A 56 -5.83 27.10 0.74
CA GLY A 56 -6.20 27.30 -0.65
C GLY A 56 -7.03 26.16 -1.23
N GLN A 57 -7.14 26.19 -2.55
CA GLN A 57 -7.87 25.20 -3.33
C GLN A 57 -6.99 24.65 -4.45
N GLU A 58 -7.22 23.42 -4.84
CA GLU A 58 -6.54 22.76 -5.96
C GLU A 58 -7.53 22.00 -6.84
N PRO A 59 -7.21 21.79 -8.13
CA PRO A 59 -8.07 21.01 -9.02
C PRO A 59 -8.26 19.59 -8.50
N VAL A 60 -9.49 19.07 -8.60
CA VAL A 60 -9.80 17.69 -8.17
C VAL A 60 -9.03 16.61 -8.95
N GLY A 61 -8.47 16.96 -10.11
CA GLY A 61 -7.65 16.08 -10.96
C GLY A 61 -6.95 16.90 -12.05
N PRO A 62 -6.01 16.30 -12.80
CA PRO A 62 -5.28 16.99 -13.87
C PRO A 62 -6.20 17.61 -14.92
N GLY A 63 -6.13 18.94 -15.08
CA GLY A 63 -6.96 19.67 -16.04
C GLY A 63 -8.42 19.87 -15.63
N ALA A 64 -8.81 19.53 -14.39
CA ALA A 64 -10.16 19.74 -13.90
C ALA A 64 -10.48 21.24 -13.75
N SER A 65 -11.72 21.61 -14.08
CA SER A 65 -12.28 22.93 -13.78
C SER A 65 -12.89 23.00 -12.37
N GLU A 66 -13.14 21.86 -11.75
CA GLU A 66 -13.61 21.75 -10.38
C GLU A 66 -12.42 21.84 -9.42
N TYR A 67 -12.59 22.66 -8.38
CA TYR A 67 -11.60 22.87 -7.33
C TYR A 67 -12.19 22.46 -5.97
N LYS A 68 -11.36 21.97 -5.10
CA LYS A 68 -11.69 21.67 -3.70
C LYS A 68 -10.56 22.10 -2.77
N SER A 69 -10.81 22.08 -1.46
CA SER A 69 -9.77 22.36 -0.47
C SER A 69 -8.51 21.51 -0.73
N ALA A 70 -7.35 22.16 -0.72
CA ALA A 70 -6.08 21.51 -0.97
C ALA A 70 -5.73 20.42 0.08
N ASP A 71 -6.21 20.62 1.31
CA ASP A 71 -6.14 19.66 2.40
C ASP A 71 -7.21 19.95 3.47
N THR A 72 -7.25 19.11 4.51
CA THR A 72 -8.05 19.30 5.73
C THR A 72 -7.24 18.83 6.93
N LEU A 73 -7.62 19.27 8.13
CA LEU A 73 -6.99 18.76 9.38
C LEU A 73 -7.41 17.33 9.73
N GLY A 74 -8.41 16.81 9.02
CA GLY A 74 -9.02 15.52 9.37
C GLY A 74 -9.92 15.62 10.60
N THR A 75 -10.22 14.46 11.18
CA THR A 75 -11.02 14.33 12.39
C THR A 75 -10.13 14.15 13.63
N LYS A 76 -10.73 13.82 14.75
CA LYS A 76 -10.02 13.47 16.00
C LYS A 76 -10.83 12.48 16.82
N GLY A 77 -10.13 11.72 17.65
CA GLY A 77 -10.72 10.79 18.58
C GLY A 77 -11.67 11.47 19.55
N VAL A 78 -12.91 10.95 19.66
CA VAL A 78 -13.97 11.52 20.51
C VAL A 78 -13.70 11.26 22.00
N ILE A 79 -12.97 10.20 22.35
CA ILE A 79 -12.56 9.83 23.72
C ILE A 79 -11.09 10.18 23.94
N THR A 80 -10.22 9.79 23.01
CA THR A 80 -8.77 9.94 23.14
C THR A 80 -8.30 11.36 22.88
N GLY A 81 -9.03 12.13 22.05
CA GLY A 81 -8.62 13.44 21.60
C GLY A 81 -7.44 13.42 20.62
N ILE A 82 -6.97 12.25 20.20
CA ILE A 82 -5.87 12.11 19.27
C ILE A 82 -6.31 12.66 17.90
N PRO A 83 -5.59 13.62 17.29
CA PRO A 83 -5.89 14.07 15.94
C PRO A 83 -5.62 12.97 14.91
N GLU A 84 -6.41 12.93 13.83
CA GLU A 84 -6.22 11.95 12.77
C GLU A 84 -4.80 11.99 12.18
N TYR A 85 -4.23 13.16 11.99
CA TYR A 85 -2.87 13.29 11.45
C TYR A 85 -1.78 12.68 12.35
N GLU A 86 -1.99 12.57 13.66
CA GLU A 86 -1.08 11.88 14.58
C GLU A 86 -1.29 10.36 14.49
N PHE A 87 -2.55 9.91 14.49
CA PHE A 87 -2.88 8.51 14.32
C PHE A 87 -2.29 7.95 13.01
N THR A 88 -2.54 8.61 11.88
CA THR A 88 -2.10 8.14 10.56
C THR A 88 -0.58 8.13 10.45
N LEU A 89 0.13 9.12 11.04
CA LEU A 89 1.59 9.14 11.05
C LEU A 89 2.16 7.97 11.89
N ASN A 90 1.64 7.77 13.09
CA ASN A 90 2.09 6.69 13.97
C ASN A 90 1.87 5.32 13.33
N LEU A 91 0.70 5.08 12.74
CA LEU A 91 0.40 3.84 12.03
C LEU A 91 1.30 3.68 10.78
N GLY A 92 1.51 4.76 10.03
CA GLY A 92 2.38 4.76 8.85
C GLY A 92 3.83 4.42 9.17
N ILE A 93 4.38 4.93 10.30
CA ILE A 93 5.75 4.60 10.75
C ILE A 93 5.85 3.11 11.13
N LYS A 94 4.85 2.56 11.83
CA LYS A 94 4.81 1.13 12.16
C LYS A 94 4.71 0.27 10.90
N LEU A 95 3.84 0.66 9.96
CA LEU A 95 3.68 -0.03 8.68
C LEU A 95 4.98 -0.01 7.87
N ARG A 96 5.70 1.12 7.83
CA ARG A 96 7.02 1.18 7.19
C ARG A 96 7.96 0.14 7.76
N THR A 97 8.09 0.08 9.09
CA THR A 97 8.97 -0.89 9.76
C THR A 97 8.63 -2.33 9.38
N GLU A 98 7.35 -2.68 9.36
CA GLU A 98 6.88 -4.01 8.97
C GLU A 98 7.19 -4.31 7.50
N LEU A 99 6.88 -3.39 6.59
CA LEU A 99 7.12 -3.59 5.15
C LEU A 99 8.61 -3.69 4.82
N GLU A 100 9.46 -2.87 5.44
CA GLU A 100 10.92 -2.96 5.30
C GLU A 100 11.44 -4.31 5.80
N SER A 101 10.89 -4.84 6.90
CA SER A 101 11.24 -6.18 7.40
C SER A 101 10.85 -7.31 6.43
N ARG A 102 9.82 -7.09 5.60
CA ARG A 102 9.38 -8.00 4.53
C ARG A 102 10.13 -7.78 3.21
N GLY A 103 11.14 -6.89 3.18
CA GLY A 103 11.98 -6.62 2.02
C GLY A 103 11.38 -5.65 1.00
N TYR A 104 10.38 -4.85 1.37
CA TYR A 104 9.95 -3.72 0.55
C TYR A 104 10.87 -2.52 0.73
N HIS A 105 11.05 -1.74 -0.32
CA HIS A 105 11.54 -0.38 -0.20
C HIS A 105 10.35 0.56 0.07
N VAL A 106 10.43 1.36 1.13
CA VAL A 106 9.31 2.22 1.54
C VAL A 106 9.66 3.69 1.41
N VAL A 107 8.77 4.45 0.78
CA VAL A 107 8.81 5.91 0.73
C VAL A 107 7.60 6.46 1.46
N MET A 108 7.80 7.38 2.39
CA MET A 108 6.71 8.06 3.08
C MET A 108 6.50 9.46 2.49
N THR A 109 5.25 9.89 2.32
CA THR A 109 4.94 11.26 1.89
C THR A 109 5.30 12.28 2.97
N ARG A 110 5.29 11.86 4.24
CA ARG A 110 5.73 12.65 5.39
C ARG A 110 6.22 11.77 6.54
N GLU A 111 7.14 12.30 7.32
CA GLU A 111 7.67 11.67 8.55
C GLU A 111 7.48 12.55 9.78
N THR A 112 6.76 13.66 9.64
CA THR A 112 6.43 14.59 10.72
C THR A 112 5.02 15.12 10.55
N SER A 113 4.41 15.60 11.63
CA SER A 113 3.12 16.29 11.59
C SER A 113 3.24 17.78 11.31
N ASN A 114 4.38 18.42 11.66
CA ASN A 114 4.64 19.86 11.49
C ASN A 114 5.12 20.19 10.07
N LEU A 115 4.29 19.88 9.11
CA LEU A 115 4.61 20.06 7.68
C LEU A 115 3.28 20.35 7.00
N SER A 116 3.32 21.14 5.94
CA SER A 116 2.15 21.46 5.13
C SER A 116 2.25 20.73 3.80
N LEU A 117 1.27 19.87 3.49
CA LEU A 117 1.19 19.13 2.23
C LEU A 117 -0.24 19.11 1.71
N SER A 118 -0.43 19.60 0.49
CA SER A 118 -1.69 19.46 -0.24
C SER A 118 -1.86 18.05 -0.81
N CYS A 119 -3.08 17.69 -1.23
CA CYS A 119 -3.35 16.41 -1.87
C CYS A 119 -2.57 16.24 -3.19
N VAL A 120 -2.38 17.32 -3.97
CA VAL A 120 -1.57 17.30 -5.20
C VAL A 120 -0.09 17.06 -4.86
N GLN A 121 0.46 17.77 -3.88
CA GLN A 121 1.85 17.58 -3.46
C GLN A 121 2.12 16.15 -2.98
N ARG A 122 1.17 15.55 -2.24
CA ARG A 122 1.27 14.12 -1.85
C ARG A 122 1.30 13.20 -3.07
N ALA A 123 0.42 13.45 -4.05
CA ALA A 123 0.40 12.69 -5.30
C ALA A 123 1.71 12.87 -6.12
N GLU A 124 2.30 14.05 -6.11
CA GLU A 124 3.61 14.30 -6.76
C GLU A 124 4.72 13.48 -6.10
N ILE A 125 4.76 13.43 -4.76
CA ILE A 125 5.72 12.58 -4.03
C ILE A 125 5.52 11.10 -4.43
N MET A 126 4.27 10.61 -4.42
CA MET A 126 3.95 9.25 -4.84
C MET A 126 4.42 8.94 -6.26
N ASN A 127 4.11 9.84 -7.20
CA ASN A 127 4.45 9.68 -8.62
C ASN A 127 5.96 9.71 -8.89
N ASN A 128 6.72 10.46 -8.09
CA ASN A 128 8.18 10.60 -8.23
C ASN A 128 8.97 9.52 -7.50
N ALA A 129 8.31 8.73 -6.65
CA ALA A 129 8.96 7.68 -5.87
C ALA A 129 9.37 6.44 -6.69
N GLY A 130 8.93 6.31 -7.95
CA GLY A 130 9.13 5.09 -8.73
C GLY A 130 8.43 3.86 -8.13
N ALA A 131 7.37 4.08 -7.36
CA ALA A 131 6.71 3.05 -6.58
C ALA A 131 5.71 2.25 -7.40
N SER A 132 5.46 1.02 -6.96
CA SER A 132 4.54 0.07 -7.58
C SER A 132 3.12 0.17 -7.00
N ALA A 133 2.96 0.75 -5.82
CA ALA A 133 1.66 1.01 -5.17
C ALA A 133 1.78 2.07 -4.08
N CYS A 134 0.64 2.67 -3.72
CA CYS A 134 0.53 3.56 -2.57
C CYS A 134 -0.63 3.16 -1.66
N ILE A 135 -0.37 3.16 -0.34
CA ILE A 135 -1.38 3.04 0.70
C ILE A 135 -1.54 4.40 1.37
N ARG A 136 -2.73 4.99 1.25
CA ARG A 136 -3.11 6.21 1.94
C ARG A 136 -3.86 5.82 3.22
N ILE A 137 -3.33 6.21 4.36
CA ILE A 137 -3.88 5.84 5.67
C ILE A 137 -4.73 6.98 6.20
N HIS A 138 -5.98 6.68 6.55
CA HIS A 138 -6.96 7.60 7.11
C HIS A 138 -7.77 6.94 8.22
N ALA A 139 -8.56 7.72 8.93
CA ALA A 139 -9.61 7.27 9.84
C ALA A 139 -10.81 8.22 9.73
N ASP A 140 -11.97 7.64 9.60
CA ASP A 140 -13.21 8.35 9.25
C ASP A 140 -13.82 9.10 10.44
N GLY A 141 -14.67 10.04 10.14
CA GLY A 141 -15.52 10.77 11.08
C GLY A 141 -16.96 10.81 10.61
N SER A 142 -17.91 10.76 11.57
CA SER A 142 -19.34 10.83 11.31
C SER A 142 -20.07 11.60 12.39
N GLU A 143 -21.18 12.23 12.05
CA GLU A 143 -22.12 12.79 13.04
C GLU A 143 -22.80 11.67 13.86
N SER A 144 -22.90 10.47 13.31
CA SER A 144 -23.40 9.29 14.01
C SER A 144 -22.29 8.61 14.80
N SER A 145 -22.37 8.63 16.12
CA SER A 145 -21.46 7.89 17.00
C SER A 145 -21.59 6.36 16.88
N ALA A 146 -22.60 5.86 16.17
CA ALA A 146 -22.78 4.45 15.88
C ALA A 146 -22.12 4.00 14.56
N ALA A 147 -21.61 4.94 13.75
CA ALA A 147 -20.86 4.60 12.54
C ALA A 147 -19.59 3.84 12.89
N GLN A 148 -19.31 2.74 12.20
CA GLN A 148 -18.18 1.85 12.50
C GLN A 148 -17.72 1.08 11.27
N GLY A 149 -16.49 0.59 11.31
CA GLY A 149 -15.91 -0.30 10.32
C GLY A 149 -14.93 0.36 9.38
N ALA A 150 -14.12 -0.48 8.75
CA ALA A 150 -13.09 -0.08 7.79
C ALA A 150 -13.61 -0.08 6.35
N MET A 151 -13.01 0.76 5.50
CA MET A 151 -13.39 0.91 4.10
C MET A 151 -12.15 1.17 3.23
N GLY A 152 -12.08 0.54 2.06
CA GLY A 152 -11.14 0.93 1.02
C GLY A 152 -11.79 1.95 0.08
N ILE A 153 -10.99 2.87 -0.46
CA ILE A 153 -11.46 3.85 -1.44
C ILE A 153 -10.51 3.84 -2.64
N CYS A 154 -11.07 3.67 -3.84
CA CYS A 154 -10.35 3.80 -5.09
C CYS A 154 -11.15 4.61 -6.12
N ILE A 155 -10.53 4.87 -7.27
CA ILE A 155 -11.18 5.54 -8.40
C ILE A 155 -12.24 4.64 -9.05
N THR A 156 -13.12 5.23 -9.88
CA THR A 156 -14.06 4.47 -10.71
C THR A 156 -13.41 3.97 -12.01
N PRO A 157 -13.98 2.96 -12.70
CA PRO A 157 -13.48 2.52 -14.00
C PRO A 157 -13.61 3.59 -15.10
N SER A 158 -14.44 4.59 -14.88
CA SER A 158 -14.65 5.73 -15.79
C SER A 158 -13.99 7.02 -15.31
N ASN A 159 -13.02 6.93 -14.39
CA ASN A 159 -12.32 8.09 -13.87
C ASN A 159 -11.79 8.99 -15.01
N PRO A 160 -12.10 10.29 -15.02
CA PRO A 160 -11.76 11.16 -16.15
C PRO A 160 -10.28 11.51 -16.23
N TYR A 161 -9.46 11.16 -15.23
CA TYR A 161 -8.06 11.56 -15.10
C TYR A 161 -7.08 10.39 -15.25
N VAL A 162 -7.36 9.28 -14.58
CA VAL A 162 -6.41 8.16 -14.42
C VAL A 162 -7.09 6.79 -14.49
N ALA A 163 -8.12 6.63 -15.33
CA ALA A 163 -8.88 5.39 -15.51
C ALA A 163 -8.01 4.14 -15.75
N THR A 164 -6.84 4.32 -16.37
CA THR A 164 -5.88 3.21 -16.61
C THR A 164 -5.34 2.58 -15.32
N MET A 165 -5.46 3.27 -14.19
CA MET A 165 -5.05 2.77 -12.86
C MET A 165 -6.18 2.01 -12.14
N TYR A 166 -7.39 1.97 -12.68
CA TYR A 166 -8.56 1.43 -11.99
C TYR A 166 -8.37 -0.03 -11.57
N GLU A 167 -8.11 -0.92 -12.51
CA GLU A 167 -8.03 -2.37 -12.24
C GLU A 167 -6.99 -2.70 -11.14
N GLN A 168 -5.85 -2.04 -11.20
CA GLN A 168 -4.77 -2.25 -10.24
C GLN A 168 -5.11 -1.62 -8.88
N SER A 169 -5.69 -0.42 -8.86
CA SER A 169 -6.10 0.25 -7.62
C SER A 169 -7.27 -0.49 -6.95
N ARG A 170 -8.22 -1.00 -7.74
CA ARG A 170 -9.33 -1.79 -7.23
C ARG A 170 -8.84 -3.11 -6.61
N ARG A 171 -7.96 -3.83 -7.30
CA ARG A 171 -7.36 -5.05 -6.76
C ARG A 171 -6.54 -4.78 -5.50
N LEU A 172 -5.76 -3.69 -5.47
CA LEU A 172 -5.02 -3.26 -4.29
C LEU A 172 -5.96 -3.00 -3.11
N SER A 173 -7.07 -2.30 -3.36
CA SER A 173 -8.08 -2.00 -2.32
C SER A 173 -8.72 -3.27 -1.78
N ASP A 174 -9.07 -4.23 -2.65
CA ASP A 174 -9.65 -5.51 -2.25
C ASP A 174 -8.66 -6.32 -1.39
N CYS A 175 -7.41 -6.50 -1.83
CA CYS A 175 -6.39 -7.23 -1.06
C CYS A 175 -6.17 -6.59 0.31
N VAL A 176 -5.94 -5.28 0.36
CA VAL A 176 -5.66 -4.56 1.62
C VAL A 176 -6.85 -4.62 2.58
N LEU A 177 -8.08 -4.32 2.11
CA LEU A 177 -9.24 -4.31 2.99
C LEU A 177 -9.58 -5.71 3.50
N ASN A 178 -9.52 -6.74 2.64
CA ASN A 178 -9.85 -8.11 3.03
C ASN A 178 -8.92 -8.62 4.13
N HIS A 179 -7.60 -8.43 3.99
CA HIS A 179 -6.64 -8.81 5.02
C HIS A 179 -6.76 -7.95 6.27
N PHE A 180 -6.97 -6.63 6.11
CA PHE A 180 -7.18 -5.74 7.24
C PHE A 180 -8.34 -6.19 8.13
N VAL A 181 -9.51 -6.47 7.55
CA VAL A 181 -10.68 -6.91 8.34
C VAL A 181 -10.52 -8.32 8.89
N ALA A 182 -9.83 -9.22 8.16
CA ALA A 182 -9.57 -10.58 8.63
C ALA A 182 -8.69 -10.61 9.88
N VAL A 183 -7.66 -9.75 9.95
CA VAL A 183 -6.72 -9.69 11.06
C VAL A 183 -7.27 -8.87 12.24
N THR A 184 -7.92 -7.73 11.96
CA THR A 184 -8.39 -6.81 13.01
C THR A 184 -9.76 -7.17 13.58
N GLY A 185 -10.55 -7.98 12.86
CA GLY A 185 -11.94 -8.22 13.20
C GLY A 185 -12.85 -7.00 13.02
N SER A 186 -12.39 -5.95 12.31
CA SER A 186 -13.20 -4.78 11.98
C SER A 186 -14.34 -5.15 11.04
N ASN A 187 -15.46 -4.43 11.14
CA ASN A 187 -16.53 -4.55 10.15
C ASN A 187 -16.07 -4.02 8.80
N SER A 188 -16.29 -4.78 7.73
CA SER A 188 -16.04 -4.30 6.38
C SER A 188 -17.21 -3.44 5.89
N ARG A 189 -16.89 -2.24 5.40
CA ARG A 189 -17.81 -1.36 4.66
C ARG A 189 -17.68 -1.51 3.14
N GLY A 190 -16.80 -2.42 2.68
CA GLY A 190 -16.50 -2.64 1.28
C GLY A 190 -15.58 -1.59 0.67
N ILE A 191 -15.54 -1.58 -0.67
CA ILE A 191 -14.76 -0.61 -1.44
C ILE A 191 -15.71 0.48 -1.99
N TRP A 192 -15.42 1.72 -1.64
CA TRP A 192 -16.08 2.87 -2.23
C TRP A 192 -15.31 3.35 -3.47
N GLU A 193 -15.93 3.16 -4.63
CA GLU A 193 -15.40 3.68 -5.89
C GLU A 193 -15.89 5.12 -6.09
N THR A 194 -14.95 6.07 -6.16
CA THR A 194 -15.29 7.49 -6.30
C THR A 194 -14.18 8.27 -6.97
N ASP A 195 -14.56 9.30 -7.74
CA ASP A 195 -13.64 10.22 -8.40
C ASP A 195 -13.57 11.58 -7.69
N THR A 196 -13.98 11.64 -6.42
CA THR A 196 -13.96 12.87 -5.61
C THR A 196 -12.68 13.05 -4.80
N MET A 197 -11.77 12.07 -4.79
CA MET A 197 -10.52 12.11 -4.02
C MET A 197 -9.37 12.65 -4.86
N SER A 198 -8.97 13.94 -4.65
CA SER A 198 -7.88 14.57 -5.41
C SER A 198 -6.60 13.74 -5.39
N GLY A 199 -6.15 13.26 -4.23
CA GLY A 199 -4.93 12.47 -4.14
C GLY A 199 -4.96 11.18 -4.98
N ASN A 200 -6.14 10.56 -5.15
CA ASN A 200 -6.31 9.39 -6.02
C ASN A 200 -6.33 9.80 -7.50
N ASN A 201 -7.03 10.91 -7.84
CA ASN A 201 -7.13 11.40 -9.21
C ASN A 201 -5.81 11.92 -9.80
N TRP A 202 -4.87 12.35 -8.96
CA TRP A 202 -3.55 12.80 -9.37
C TRP A 202 -2.50 11.68 -9.36
N SER A 203 -2.84 10.48 -8.86
CA SER A 203 -1.91 9.36 -8.78
C SER A 203 -1.69 8.71 -10.15
N LYS A 204 -0.42 8.51 -10.52
CA LYS A 204 0.00 7.76 -11.72
C LYS A 204 0.43 6.33 -11.40
N ILE A 205 0.24 5.91 -10.16
CA ILE A 205 0.49 4.55 -9.68
C ILE A 205 -0.77 4.00 -9.02
N PRO A 206 -0.92 2.67 -8.88
CA PRO A 206 -2.03 2.06 -8.15
C PRO A 206 -2.11 2.62 -6.72
N VAL A 207 -3.29 3.05 -6.30
CA VAL A 207 -3.51 3.67 -5.00
C VAL A 207 -4.80 3.19 -4.35
N THR A 208 -4.75 2.92 -3.06
CA THR A 208 -5.93 2.76 -2.21
C THR A 208 -5.84 3.72 -1.03
N LEU A 209 -6.98 4.32 -0.64
CA LEU A 209 -7.14 5.00 0.62
C LEU A 209 -7.87 4.05 1.57
N LEU A 210 -7.28 3.79 2.72
CA LEU A 210 -7.84 2.93 3.76
C LEU A 210 -8.36 3.80 4.91
N GLU A 211 -9.67 3.78 5.12
CA GLU A 211 -10.32 4.27 6.34
C GLU A 211 -10.29 3.15 7.38
N CYS A 212 -9.45 3.31 8.40
CA CYS A 212 -9.19 2.25 9.38
C CYS A 212 -10.35 2.01 10.37
N GLY A 213 -11.31 2.94 10.47
CA GLY A 213 -12.42 2.96 11.39
C GLY A 213 -12.82 4.39 11.72
N PHE A 214 -13.81 4.59 12.58
CA PHE A 214 -14.34 5.91 12.93
C PHE A 214 -13.77 6.44 14.25
N MET A 215 -13.00 7.54 14.17
CA MET A 215 -12.51 8.25 15.36
C MET A 215 -13.64 8.91 16.19
N THR A 216 -14.79 9.11 15.57
CA THR A 216 -16.00 9.64 16.24
C THR A 216 -16.86 8.58 16.92
N ASN A 217 -16.53 7.29 16.74
CA ASN A 217 -17.14 6.20 17.49
C ASN A 217 -16.30 5.93 18.76
N PRO A 218 -16.88 6.00 19.98
CA PRO A 218 -16.12 5.87 21.22
C PRO A 218 -15.35 4.54 21.35
N GLN A 219 -15.89 3.46 20.80
CA GLN A 219 -15.26 2.13 20.89
C GLN A 219 -14.16 1.98 19.87
N GLU A 220 -14.36 2.46 18.63
CA GLU A 220 -13.34 2.40 17.60
C GLU A 220 -12.19 3.37 17.89
N ASP A 221 -12.45 4.59 18.40
CA ASP A 221 -11.42 5.53 18.80
C ASP A 221 -10.45 4.92 19.82
N GLN A 222 -10.97 4.23 20.83
CA GLN A 222 -10.14 3.53 21.81
C GLN A 222 -9.33 2.39 21.19
N LYS A 223 -9.93 1.62 20.25
CA LYS A 223 -9.22 0.57 19.51
C LYS A 223 -8.12 1.13 18.63
N LEU A 224 -8.41 2.20 17.86
CA LEU A 224 -7.44 2.86 16.98
C LEU A 224 -6.23 3.39 17.76
N ALA A 225 -6.42 3.78 19.03
CA ALA A 225 -5.35 4.22 19.92
C ALA A 225 -4.59 3.05 20.60
N ASP A 226 -5.15 1.84 20.61
CA ASP A 226 -4.53 0.67 21.24
C ASP A 226 -3.34 0.15 20.42
N ALA A 227 -2.19 -0.03 21.09
CA ALA A 227 -0.96 -0.45 20.42
C ALA A 227 -1.06 -1.85 19.80
N GLY A 228 -1.71 -2.80 20.48
CA GLY A 228 -1.89 -4.16 19.98
C GLY A 228 -2.84 -4.21 18.78
N TYR A 229 -3.90 -3.39 18.79
CA TYR A 229 -4.78 -3.25 17.64
C TYR A 229 -4.06 -2.60 16.44
N GLN A 230 -3.19 -1.61 16.69
CA GLN A 230 -2.35 -1.02 15.63
C GLN A 230 -1.39 -2.04 15.01
N GLU A 231 -0.83 -2.97 15.80
CA GLU A 231 -0.03 -4.08 15.28
C GLU A 231 -0.85 -5.00 14.36
N GLN A 232 -2.10 -5.31 14.74
CA GLN A 232 -3.03 -6.06 13.89
C GLN A 232 -3.35 -5.31 12.58
N MET A 233 -3.59 -3.99 12.65
CA MET A 233 -3.81 -3.17 11.45
C MET A 233 -2.61 -3.21 10.50
N VAL A 234 -1.41 -3.04 11.03
CA VAL A 234 -0.15 -3.11 10.28
C VAL A 234 0.01 -4.47 9.60
N GLN A 235 -0.19 -5.54 10.37
CA GLN A 235 -0.13 -6.91 9.85
C GLN A 235 -1.13 -7.11 8.70
N GLY A 236 -2.38 -6.70 8.88
CA GLY A 236 -3.41 -6.86 7.85
C GLY A 236 -3.09 -6.09 6.56
N VAL A 237 -2.60 -4.84 6.66
CA VAL A 237 -2.18 -4.07 5.48
C VAL A 237 -0.99 -4.73 4.78
N ALA A 238 0.00 -5.19 5.55
CA ALA A 238 1.20 -5.83 4.99
C ALA A 238 0.88 -7.17 4.32
N ASP A 239 0.00 -7.99 4.90
CA ASP A 239 -0.48 -9.24 4.29
C ASP A 239 -1.25 -8.98 2.99
N GLY A 240 -2.07 -7.92 2.96
CA GLY A 240 -2.77 -7.51 1.75
C GLY A 240 -1.82 -7.05 0.63
N LEU A 241 -0.72 -6.39 0.97
CA LEU A 241 0.33 -6.03 0.01
C LEU A 241 1.09 -7.27 -0.49
N ASP A 242 1.39 -8.23 0.40
CA ASP A 242 2.04 -9.49 0.00
C ASP A 242 1.14 -10.25 -0.99
N GLU A 243 -0.18 -10.36 -0.74
CA GLU A 243 -1.12 -10.94 -1.71
C GLU A 243 -1.16 -10.14 -3.02
N TYR A 244 -1.22 -8.80 -2.94
CA TYR A 244 -1.25 -7.94 -4.13
C TYR A 244 -0.03 -8.14 -5.03
N PHE A 245 1.15 -8.30 -4.45
CA PHE A 245 2.41 -8.51 -5.19
C PHE A 245 2.76 -9.99 -5.42
N GLY A 246 1.96 -10.93 -4.94
CA GLY A 246 2.20 -12.37 -5.12
C GLY A 246 3.40 -12.88 -4.34
N LYS A 247 3.63 -12.36 -3.13
CA LYS A 247 4.74 -12.76 -2.23
C LYS A 247 4.36 -13.90 -1.26
N ASN A 248 3.34 -14.68 -1.54
CA ASN A 248 2.88 -15.79 -0.71
C ASN A 248 3.76 -17.05 -0.88
#